data_35a36da26d298f10ce94060c021ccbc7
#
_entry.id   35a36da26d298f10ce94060c021ccbc7
#
_cell.length_a   1.000
_cell.length_b   1.000
_cell.length_c   1.000
_cell.angle_alpha   90.00
_cell.angle_beta   90.00
_cell.angle_gamma   90.00
#
_symmetry.space_group_name_H-M   'P 1'
#
loop_
_entity.id
_entity.type
_entity.pdbx_description
1 polymer ?
#
loop_
_entity_poly.entity_id
_entity_poly.type
_entity_poly.pdbx_seq_one_letter_code
_entity_poly.pdbx_strand_id
1 'polypeptide(L)'
;VSLSSTGIDALFSKESLKTMNLFSDILLLGHDWSEDQERLLGLLGLFNRDGVALDGSTAPRVGVIGSRSKWQAFRAECEGRGLPSSLLDQVICPIGLNIGAESPEEIAVAVVAQIMSAFKRKDPSEPTWRQD
;
A
#
# COMPACT_ATOMS: atom_id res chain seq x y z
N VAL A 1 -5.71 5.95 -3.91
CA VAL A 1 -7.03 5.93 -3.27
C VAL A 1 -6.87 5.68 -1.78
N SER A 2 -7.59 6.46 -0.99
CA SER A 2 -7.66 6.27 0.45
C SER A 2 -8.92 5.46 0.78
N LEU A 3 -8.77 4.40 1.57
CA LEU A 3 -9.88 3.54 1.97
C LEU A 3 -10.32 3.90 3.38
N SER A 4 -11.61 4.12 3.57
CA SER A 4 -12.22 4.37 4.87
C SER A 4 -12.96 3.14 5.38
N SER A 5 -13.36 3.14 6.66
CA SER A 5 -14.14 2.04 7.24
C SER A 5 -15.51 1.89 6.60
N THR A 6 -16.10 2.99 6.12
CA THR A 6 -17.36 2.95 5.39
C THR A 6 -17.13 2.43 3.98
N GLY A 7 -17.81 1.36 3.62
CA GLY A 7 -17.72 0.79 2.27
C GLY A 7 -16.73 -0.36 2.13
N ILE A 8 -16.20 -0.91 3.22
CA ILE A 8 -15.30 -2.07 3.17
C ILE A 8 -15.96 -3.22 2.40
N ASP A 9 -17.23 -3.50 2.66
CA ASP A 9 -17.94 -4.59 2.00
C ASP A 9 -18.04 -4.37 0.48
N ALA A 10 -18.20 -3.11 0.06
CA ALA A 10 -18.25 -2.76 -1.35
C ALA A 10 -16.88 -2.93 -2.04
N LEU A 11 -15.77 -2.79 -1.28
CA LEU A 11 -14.42 -2.91 -1.84
C LEU A 11 -14.06 -4.33 -2.26
N PHE A 12 -14.75 -5.34 -1.73
CA PHE A 12 -14.39 -6.74 -1.95
C PHE A 12 -15.24 -7.43 -3.02
N SER A 13 -16.00 -6.67 -3.79
CA SER A 13 -16.76 -7.18 -4.93
C SER A 13 -15.91 -7.19 -6.20
N LYS A 14 -16.34 -7.99 -7.21
CA LYS A 14 -15.67 -8.02 -8.52
C LYS A 14 -15.74 -6.66 -9.23
N GLU A 15 -16.82 -5.92 -9.03
CA GLU A 15 -16.96 -4.57 -9.60
C GLU A 15 -15.98 -3.60 -8.98
N SER A 16 -15.75 -3.70 -7.68
CA SER A 16 -14.77 -2.89 -6.97
C SER A 16 -13.36 -3.16 -7.49
N LEU A 17 -13.02 -4.41 -7.81
CA LEU A 17 -11.73 -4.76 -8.40
C LEU A 17 -11.50 -4.02 -9.71
N LYS A 18 -12.52 -3.98 -10.59
CA LYS A 18 -12.41 -3.23 -11.85
C LYS A 18 -12.18 -1.75 -11.62
N THR A 19 -12.87 -1.16 -10.65
CA THR A 19 -12.69 0.24 -10.28
C THR A 19 -11.30 0.50 -9.72
N MET A 20 -10.82 -0.36 -8.82
CA MET A 20 -9.49 -0.22 -8.20
C MET A 20 -8.37 -0.31 -9.22
N ASN A 21 -8.50 -1.13 -10.25
CA ASN A 21 -7.49 -1.25 -11.30
C ASN A 21 -7.33 0.02 -12.14
N LEU A 22 -8.23 1.00 -12.00
CA LEU A 22 -8.08 2.32 -12.64
C LEU A 22 -7.11 3.23 -11.87
N PHE A 23 -6.74 2.87 -10.65
CA PHE A 23 -5.85 3.68 -9.80
C PHE A 23 -4.46 3.07 -9.73
N SER A 24 -3.46 3.91 -9.62
CA SER A 24 -2.07 3.50 -9.50
C SER A 24 -1.69 3.11 -8.06
N ASP A 25 -2.38 3.66 -7.07
CA ASP A 25 -2.03 3.51 -5.67
C ASP A 25 -3.26 3.39 -4.79
N ILE A 26 -3.18 2.51 -3.79
CA ILE A 26 -4.18 2.37 -2.74
C ILE A 26 -3.47 2.51 -1.40
N LEU A 27 -3.93 3.42 -0.57
CA LEU A 27 -3.36 3.68 0.75
C LEU A 27 -4.33 3.28 1.84
N LEU A 28 -3.86 2.50 2.80
CA LEU A 28 -4.62 2.15 4.00
C LEU A 28 -4.21 3.09 5.13
N LEU A 29 -5.15 3.95 5.53
CA LEU A 29 -4.98 4.99 6.54
C LEU A 29 -6.03 4.81 7.62
N GLY A 30 -5.88 3.82 8.47
CA GLY A 30 -6.86 3.54 9.50
C GLY A 30 -6.40 3.98 10.89
N HIS A 31 -7.34 4.05 11.82
CA HIS A 31 -7.09 4.32 13.23
C HIS A 31 -7.07 3.05 14.07
N ASP A 32 -7.61 1.97 13.55
CA ASP A 32 -7.77 0.70 14.25
C ASP A 32 -7.00 -0.40 13.54
N TRP A 33 -6.10 -1.06 14.26
CA TRP A 33 -5.28 -2.13 13.70
C TRP A 33 -6.10 -3.30 13.18
N SER A 34 -7.16 -3.66 13.90
CA SER A 34 -8.01 -4.78 13.50
C SER A 34 -8.73 -4.48 12.20
N GLU A 35 -9.26 -3.27 12.07
CA GLU A 35 -9.91 -2.83 10.83
C GLU A 35 -8.92 -2.75 9.66
N ASP A 36 -7.74 -2.17 9.90
CA ASP A 36 -6.70 -2.08 8.88
C ASP A 36 -6.28 -3.45 8.38
N GLN A 37 -6.14 -4.40 9.31
CA GLN A 37 -5.77 -5.77 8.99
C GLN A 37 -6.83 -6.46 8.12
N GLU A 38 -8.11 -6.31 8.47
CA GLU A 38 -9.21 -6.88 7.69
C GLU A 38 -9.32 -6.22 6.31
N ARG A 39 -9.10 -4.91 6.22
CA ARG A 39 -9.07 -4.21 4.93
C ARG A 39 -7.93 -4.71 4.04
N LEU A 40 -6.75 -4.84 4.63
CA LEU A 40 -5.58 -5.33 3.90
C LEU A 40 -5.80 -6.76 3.42
N LEU A 41 -6.29 -7.63 4.30
CA LEU A 41 -6.56 -9.02 3.97
C LEU A 41 -7.55 -9.15 2.82
N GLY A 42 -8.66 -8.42 2.88
CA GLY A 42 -9.68 -8.44 1.84
C GLY A 42 -9.17 -7.85 0.51
N LEU A 43 -8.41 -6.76 0.59
CA LEU A 43 -7.82 -6.12 -0.59
C LEU A 43 -6.82 -7.04 -1.28
N LEU A 44 -5.90 -7.63 -0.53
CA LEU A 44 -4.91 -8.54 -1.10
C LEU A 44 -5.55 -9.81 -1.63
N GLY A 45 -6.66 -10.25 -1.03
CA GLY A 45 -7.44 -11.37 -1.56
C GLY A 45 -7.96 -11.11 -2.97
N LEU A 46 -8.36 -9.87 -3.28
CA LEU A 46 -8.80 -9.49 -4.62
C LEU A 46 -7.67 -9.55 -5.64
N PHE A 47 -6.45 -9.25 -5.23
CA PHE A 47 -5.28 -9.24 -6.11
C PHE A 47 -4.48 -10.55 -6.07
N ASN A 48 -4.97 -11.55 -5.34
CA ASN A 48 -4.29 -12.84 -5.23
C ASN A 48 -4.53 -13.70 -6.48
N ARG A 49 -3.74 -13.47 -7.50
CA ARG A 49 -3.77 -14.22 -8.76
C ARG A 49 -2.35 -14.39 -9.29
N ASP A 50 -2.17 -15.37 -10.14
CA ASP A 50 -0.87 -15.65 -10.75
C ASP A 50 -0.34 -14.47 -11.55
N GLY A 51 0.93 -14.15 -11.35
CA GLY A 51 1.61 -13.11 -12.10
C GLY A 51 1.20 -11.68 -11.75
N VAL A 52 0.44 -11.47 -10.67
CA VAL A 52 0.07 -10.13 -10.25
C VAL A 52 1.30 -9.35 -9.77
N ALA A 53 1.40 -8.10 -10.21
CA ALA A 53 2.41 -7.16 -9.72
C ALA A 53 1.71 -5.92 -9.17
N LEU A 54 1.94 -5.60 -7.90
CA LEU A 54 1.40 -4.40 -7.25
C LEU A 54 2.32 -3.21 -7.57
N ASP A 55 2.43 -2.88 -8.85
CA ASP A 55 3.42 -1.95 -9.39
C ASP A 55 2.81 -0.64 -9.93
N GLY A 56 1.50 -0.50 -9.84
CA GLY A 56 0.78 0.66 -10.36
C GLY A 56 0.32 0.53 -11.80
N SER A 57 0.68 -0.55 -12.49
CA SER A 57 0.21 -0.81 -13.85
C SER A 57 -0.54 -2.13 -13.98
N THR A 58 0.00 -3.24 -13.48
CA THR A 58 -0.69 -4.54 -13.44
C THR A 58 -1.81 -4.52 -12.41
N ALA A 59 -1.50 -4.02 -11.24
CA ALA A 59 -2.44 -3.74 -10.15
C ALA A 59 -1.93 -2.52 -9.39
N PRO A 60 -2.79 -1.84 -8.60
CA PRO A 60 -2.34 -0.70 -7.81
C PRO A 60 -1.22 -1.05 -6.84
N ARG A 61 -0.32 -0.11 -6.58
CA ARG A 61 0.58 -0.23 -5.45
C ARG A 61 -0.23 -0.12 -4.17
N VAL A 62 0.08 -0.97 -3.19
CA VAL A 62 -0.61 -0.98 -1.90
C VAL A 62 0.34 -0.49 -0.82
N GLY A 63 -0.02 0.60 -0.16
CA GLY A 63 0.74 1.18 0.92
C GLY A 63 -0.05 1.23 2.22
N VAL A 64 0.61 0.96 3.33
CA VAL A 64 -0.01 0.96 4.65
C VAL A 64 0.79 1.90 5.55
N ILE A 65 0.10 2.81 6.23
CA ILE A 65 0.73 3.63 7.27
C ILE A 65 0.83 2.81 8.55
N GLY A 66 2.04 2.74 9.10
CA GLY A 66 2.30 2.01 10.33
C GLY A 66 3.78 1.78 10.55
N SER A 67 4.10 1.15 11.67
CA SER A 67 5.46 0.78 12.02
C SER A 67 5.85 -0.57 11.40
N ARG A 68 7.14 -0.89 11.47
CA ARG A 68 7.62 -2.23 11.09
C ARG A 68 7.01 -3.32 11.95
N SER A 69 6.82 -3.05 13.25
CA SER A 69 6.17 -3.99 14.16
C SER A 69 4.73 -4.26 13.76
N LYS A 70 4.00 -3.20 13.40
CA LYS A 70 2.64 -3.32 12.88
C LYS A 70 2.61 -4.19 11.62
N TRP A 71 3.53 -3.94 10.70
CA TRP A 71 3.61 -4.72 9.47
C TRP A 71 3.91 -6.19 9.73
N GLN A 72 4.85 -6.49 10.62
CA GLN A 72 5.18 -7.87 10.97
C GLN A 72 3.97 -8.63 11.51
N ALA A 73 3.18 -7.99 12.36
CA ALA A 73 1.95 -8.59 12.91
C ALA A 73 0.90 -8.81 11.82
N PHE A 74 0.70 -7.82 10.95
CA PHE A 74 -0.24 -7.92 9.83
C PHE A 74 0.17 -9.02 8.86
N ARG A 75 1.44 -9.08 8.53
CA ARG A 75 1.97 -10.09 7.61
C ARG A 75 1.76 -11.51 8.16
N ALA A 76 2.09 -11.71 9.43
CA ALA A 76 1.92 -13.02 10.06
C ALA A 76 0.45 -13.48 10.02
N GLU A 77 -0.48 -12.57 10.29
CA GLU A 77 -1.91 -12.89 10.24
C GLU A 77 -2.37 -13.20 8.81
N CYS A 78 -1.91 -12.43 7.83
CA CYS A 78 -2.24 -12.66 6.43
C CYS A 78 -1.68 -14.00 5.93
N GLU A 79 -0.46 -14.35 6.30
CA GLU A 79 0.14 -15.65 5.98
C GLU A 79 -0.65 -16.79 6.63
N GLY A 80 -1.06 -16.61 7.88
CA GLY A 80 -1.87 -17.59 8.60
C GLY A 80 -3.23 -17.84 7.96
N ARG A 81 -3.74 -16.87 7.20
CA ARG A 81 -5.01 -16.97 6.46
C ARG A 81 -4.82 -17.37 5.00
N GLY A 82 -3.61 -17.73 4.60
CA GLY A 82 -3.36 -18.35 3.30
C GLY A 82 -2.87 -17.43 2.19
N LEU A 83 -2.57 -16.17 2.48
CA LEU A 83 -1.99 -15.27 1.47
C LEU A 83 -0.52 -15.62 1.24
N PRO A 84 -0.08 -15.66 -0.03
CA PRO A 84 1.29 -16.04 -0.35
C PRO A 84 2.30 -14.94 0.01
N SER A 85 3.49 -15.34 0.45
CA SER A 85 4.56 -14.41 0.79
C SER A 85 4.94 -13.51 -0.39
N SER A 86 4.89 -14.02 -1.61
CA SER A 86 5.21 -13.24 -2.81
C SER A 86 4.29 -12.05 -3.01
N LEU A 87 3.03 -12.16 -2.62
CA LEU A 87 2.09 -11.05 -2.66
C LEU A 87 2.38 -10.06 -1.52
N LEU A 88 2.60 -10.56 -0.32
CA LEU A 88 2.88 -9.74 0.87
C LEU A 88 4.18 -8.95 0.74
N ASP A 89 5.18 -9.51 0.05
CA ASP A 89 6.45 -8.82 -0.20
C ASP A 89 6.28 -7.55 -1.05
N GLN A 90 5.18 -7.44 -1.78
CA GLN A 90 4.90 -6.28 -2.64
C GLN A 90 4.20 -5.13 -1.90
N VAL A 91 3.68 -5.37 -0.70
CA VAL A 91 3.03 -4.33 0.10
C VAL A 91 4.08 -3.40 0.69
N ILE A 92 3.83 -2.10 0.61
CA ILE A 92 4.74 -1.07 1.14
C ILE A 92 4.26 -0.69 2.54
N CYS A 93 4.95 -1.15 3.57
CA CYS A 93 4.67 -0.79 4.96
C CYS A 93 5.97 -0.80 5.79
N PRO A 94 6.28 0.26 6.47
CA PRO A 94 5.61 1.55 6.47
C PRO A 94 5.79 2.29 5.14
N ILE A 95 4.72 2.90 4.66
CA ILE A 95 4.81 3.76 3.48
C ILE A 95 5.34 5.13 3.88
N GLY A 96 6.15 5.72 3.01
CA GLY A 96 6.80 7.01 3.22
C GLY A 96 8.31 6.90 3.08
N LEU A 97 8.92 7.88 2.41
CA LEU A 97 10.38 7.94 2.32
C LEU A 97 11.00 8.15 3.71
N ASN A 98 12.19 7.61 3.90
CA ASN A 98 12.92 7.76 5.17
C ASN A 98 13.57 9.15 5.23
N ILE A 99 12.77 10.15 5.62
CA ILE A 99 13.21 11.55 5.75
C ILE A 99 13.18 12.04 7.19
N GLY A 100 12.99 11.15 8.15
CA GLY A 100 12.90 11.54 9.56
C GLY A 100 11.54 12.12 9.94
N ALA A 101 10.48 11.81 9.20
CA ALA A 101 9.14 12.32 9.46
C ALA A 101 8.62 11.86 10.83
N GLU A 102 8.09 12.80 11.63
CA GLU A 102 7.57 12.53 12.97
C GLU A 102 6.12 13.01 13.12
N SER A 103 5.79 14.19 12.58
CA SER A 103 4.43 14.73 12.66
C SER A 103 3.54 14.14 11.56
N PRO A 104 2.20 14.19 11.71
CA PRO A 104 1.29 13.75 10.65
C PRO A 104 1.54 14.49 9.32
N GLU A 105 1.87 15.77 9.37
CA GLU A 105 2.16 16.57 8.17
C GLU A 105 3.46 16.10 7.50
N GLU A 106 4.47 15.81 8.29
CA GLU A 106 5.74 15.29 7.76
C GLU A 106 5.58 13.90 7.18
N ILE A 107 4.79 13.05 7.82
CA ILE A 107 4.47 11.72 7.31
C ILE A 107 3.75 11.84 5.97
N ALA A 108 2.81 12.76 5.86
CA ALA A 108 2.10 13.01 4.59
C ALA A 108 3.08 13.42 3.49
N VAL A 109 4.04 14.28 3.77
CA VAL A 109 5.09 14.67 2.82
C VAL A 109 5.90 13.46 2.38
N ALA A 110 6.31 12.62 3.32
CA ALA A 110 7.10 11.42 3.02
C ALA A 110 6.33 10.44 2.12
N VAL A 111 5.05 10.26 2.39
CA VAL A 111 4.17 9.36 1.61
C VAL A 111 3.96 9.91 0.20
N VAL A 112 3.61 11.18 0.07
CA VAL A 112 3.40 11.82 -1.23
C VAL A 112 4.68 11.77 -2.06
N ALA A 113 5.83 12.05 -1.45
CA ALA A 113 7.11 12.00 -2.14
C ALA A 113 7.41 10.59 -2.69
N GLN A 114 7.13 9.56 -1.92
CA GLN A 114 7.33 8.18 -2.38
C GLN A 114 6.40 7.83 -3.54
N ILE A 115 5.13 8.18 -3.44
CA ILE A 115 4.16 7.96 -4.51
C ILE A 115 4.58 8.69 -5.78
N MET A 116 5.00 9.95 -5.65
CA MET A 116 5.46 10.76 -6.77
C MET A 116 6.69 10.14 -7.45
N SER A 117 7.67 9.68 -6.67
CA SER A 117 8.87 9.06 -7.23
C SER A 117 8.53 7.78 -8.01
N ALA A 118 7.62 6.97 -7.48
CA ALA A 118 7.17 5.76 -8.15
C ALA A 118 6.38 6.09 -9.43
N PHE A 119 5.49 7.07 -9.36
CA PHE A 119 4.70 7.50 -10.52
C PHE A 119 5.58 8.04 -11.64
N LYS A 120 6.60 8.81 -11.30
CA LYS A 120 7.54 9.38 -12.25
C LYS A 120 8.69 8.45 -12.61
N ARG A 121 8.74 7.26 -12.03
CA ARG A 121 9.78 6.24 -12.24
C ARG A 121 11.17 6.78 -11.93
N LYS A 122 11.29 7.48 -10.81
CA LYS A 122 12.55 8.01 -10.30
C LYS A 122 12.95 7.32 -9.02
N ASP A 123 14.25 7.13 -8.84
CA ASP A 123 14.80 6.62 -7.59
C ASP A 123 15.17 7.83 -6.71
N PRO A 124 14.50 8.02 -5.56
CA PRO A 124 14.79 9.19 -4.71
C PRO A 124 16.17 9.15 -4.06
N SER A 125 16.89 8.01 -4.11
CA SER A 125 18.25 7.90 -3.62
C SER A 125 19.30 8.36 -4.64
N GLU A 126 18.93 8.52 -5.90
CA GLU A 126 19.83 8.99 -6.94
C GLU A 126 20.05 10.50 -6.88
N PRO A 127 21.18 11.00 -7.44
CA PRO A 127 21.41 12.44 -7.53
C PRO A 127 20.29 13.16 -8.28
N THR A 128 20.11 14.43 -7.94
CA THR A 128 19.04 15.23 -8.55
C THR A 128 19.30 15.49 -10.04
N TRP A 129 18.24 15.79 -10.78
CA TRP A 129 18.31 16.15 -12.19
C TRP A 129 19.15 17.41 -12.46
N ARG A 130 19.45 18.18 -11.41
CA ARG A 130 20.22 19.43 -11.53
C ARG A 130 21.72 19.23 -11.59
N GLN A 131 22.17 18.00 -11.60
CA GLN A 131 23.61 17.70 -11.64
C GLN A 131 24.19 17.67 -13.05
N ASP A 132 23.37 17.88 -14.04
CA ASP A 132 23.79 17.91 -15.43
C ASP A 132 24.51 19.22 -15.81
#